data_33c66dd5d2307a0f39bf25ee68ea8911
#
_entry.id   33c66dd5d2307a0f39bf25ee68ea8911
#
_cell.length_a   1.000
_cell.length_b   1.000
_cell.length_c   1.000
_cell.angle_alpha   90.00
_cell.angle_beta   90.00
_cell.angle_gamma   90.00
#
_symmetry.space_group_name_H-M   'P 1'
#
loop_
_entity.id
_entity.type
_entity.pdbx_description
1 polymer ?
#
loop_
_entity_poly.entity_id
_entity_poly.type
_entity_poly.pdbx_seq_one_letter_code
_entity_poly.pdbx_strand_id
1 'polypeptide(L)'
;MDKHTIEHFFTTLDYDFNEIEDHIWVINADHDDSTLLVISVVNSLMILRLKLAEIPADGDVDFYKQLLKLNMDLLHGAVAIDAGDLVLIDTIELEGIHADEIHASVMALEEGAQLVYKTVKEG
;
A
#
# COMPACT_ATOMS: atom_id res chain seq x y z
N MET A 1 -13.03 -6.78 -13.86
CA MET A 1 -12.31 -8.05 -13.59
C MET A 1 -12.95 -8.71 -12.37
N ASP A 2 -13.21 -10.00 -12.44
CA ASP A 2 -13.89 -10.67 -11.35
C ASP A 2 -12.93 -11.07 -10.21
N LYS A 3 -13.52 -11.48 -9.08
CA LYS A 3 -12.74 -11.87 -7.90
C LYS A 3 -11.82 -13.06 -8.17
N HIS A 4 -12.27 -14.02 -8.95
CA HIS A 4 -11.47 -15.21 -9.26
C HIS A 4 -10.17 -14.84 -9.93
N THR A 5 -10.23 -13.92 -10.88
CA THR A 5 -9.05 -13.45 -11.60
C THR A 5 -8.10 -12.71 -10.65
N ILE A 6 -8.66 -11.85 -9.80
CA ILE A 6 -7.87 -11.10 -8.81
C ILE A 6 -7.17 -12.07 -7.84
N GLU A 7 -7.93 -13.01 -7.28
CA GLU A 7 -7.38 -13.97 -6.32
C GLU A 7 -6.38 -14.92 -6.96
N HIS A 8 -6.54 -15.19 -8.26
CA HIS A 8 -5.57 -15.99 -9.00
C HIS A 8 -4.21 -15.28 -9.07
N PHE A 9 -4.20 -13.95 -9.24
CA PHE A 9 -2.96 -13.19 -9.19
C PHE A 9 -2.28 -13.35 -7.83
N PHE A 10 -3.05 -13.24 -6.73
CA PHE A 10 -2.48 -13.41 -5.39
C PHE A 10 -1.89 -14.79 -5.19
N THR A 11 -2.57 -15.81 -5.67
CA THR A 11 -2.09 -17.20 -5.58
C THR A 11 -0.82 -17.39 -6.42
N THR A 12 -0.79 -16.84 -7.62
CA THR A 12 0.37 -16.90 -8.50
C THR A 12 1.60 -16.26 -7.86
N LEU A 13 1.39 -15.16 -7.12
CA LEU A 13 2.45 -14.44 -6.46
C LEU A 13 2.82 -15.03 -5.07
N ASP A 14 2.13 -16.09 -4.66
CA ASP A 14 2.33 -16.74 -3.36
C ASP A 14 2.03 -15.79 -2.19
N TYR A 15 1.02 -14.96 -2.34
CA TYR A 15 0.55 -14.10 -1.27
C TYR A 15 -0.48 -14.81 -0.41
N ASP A 16 -0.41 -14.64 0.90
CA ASP A 16 -1.54 -14.97 1.78
C ASP A 16 -2.58 -13.87 1.64
N PHE A 17 -3.84 -14.23 1.47
CA PHE A 17 -4.89 -13.24 1.33
C PHE A 17 -6.17 -13.69 2.02
N ASN A 18 -6.95 -12.71 2.46
CA ASN A 18 -8.24 -12.94 3.10
C ASN A 18 -9.19 -11.81 2.69
N GLU A 19 -10.29 -12.18 2.05
CA GLU A 19 -11.32 -11.19 1.69
C GLU A 19 -12.09 -10.78 2.96
N ILE A 20 -12.03 -9.51 3.33
CA ILE A 20 -12.69 -8.99 4.53
C ILE A 20 -14.04 -8.35 4.22
N GLU A 21 -14.20 -7.83 3.02
CA GLU A 21 -15.45 -7.30 2.47
C GLU A 21 -15.44 -7.58 0.97
N ASP A 22 -16.56 -7.37 0.31
CA ASP A 22 -16.66 -7.61 -1.12
C ASP A 22 -15.62 -6.78 -1.89
N HIS A 23 -14.74 -7.44 -2.62
CA HIS A 23 -13.65 -6.81 -3.40
C HIS A 23 -12.62 -6.05 -2.55
N ILE A 24 -12.48 -6.44 -1.27
CA ILE A 24 -11.46 -5.88 -0.37
C ILE A 24 -10.76 -7.03 0.33
N TRP A 25 -9.44 -7.08 0.19
CA TRP A 25 -8.59 -8.14 0.76
C TRP A 25 -7.52 -7.57 1.66
N VAL A 26 -7.21 -8.31 2.71
CA VAL A 26 -5.96 -8.11 3.47
C VAL A 26 -4.95 -9.07 2.89
N ILE A 27 -3.77 -8.55 2.56
CA ILE A 27 -2.72 -9.30 1.89
C ILE A 27 -1.49 -9.34 2.79
N ASN A 28 -0.87 -10.52 2.83
CA ASN A 28 0.44 -10.70 3.45
C ASN A 28 1.39 -11.28 2.41
N ALA A 29 2.26 -10.44 1.85
CA ALA A 29 3.10 -10.80 0.72
C ALA A 29 4.30 -11.65 1.13
N ASP A 30 4.82 -11.47 2.34
CA ASP A 30 6.04 -12.15 2.84
C ASP A 30 5.74 -13.16 3.95
N HIS A 31 4.47 -13.50 4.17
CA HIS A 31 4.04 -14.42 5.22
C HIS A 31 4.47 -13.96 6.63
N ASP A 32 4.72 -12.67 6.78
CA ASP A 32 5.08 -12.01 8.02
C ASP A 32 3.95 -11.06 8.42
N ASP A 33 3.39 -11.24 9.61
CA ASP A 33 2.25 -10.47 10.09
C ASP A 33 2.59 -9.01 10.44
N SER A 34 3.85 -8.62 10.31
CA SER A 34 4.30 -7.26 10.68
C SER A 34 3.81 -6.17 9.74
N THR A 35 3.46 -6.53 8.50
CA THR A 35 3.05 -5.57 7.47
C THR A 35 1.69 -5.95 6.91
N LEU A 36 0.70 -5.08 7.10
CA LEU A 36 -0.64 -5.30 6.58
C LEU A 36 -0.89 -4.42 5.36
N LEU A 37 -1.14 -5.07 4.24
CA LEU A 37 -1.50 -4.41 3.00
C LEU A 37 -2.97 -4.71 2.72
N VAL A 38 -3.74 -3.65 2.44
CA VAL A 38 -5.13 -3.79 2.04
C VAL A 38 -5.23 -3.48 0.56
N ILE A 39 -5.80 -4.40 -0.20
CA ILE A 39 -6.06 -4.22 -1.63
C ILE A 39 -7.55 -4.19 -1.85
N SER A 40 -8.03 -3.13 -2.51
CA SER A 40 -9.43 -3.02 -2.92
C SER A 40 -9.51 -2.85 -4.42
N VAL A 41 -10.60 -3.33 -5.01
CA VAL A 41 -10.86 -3.18 -6.45
C VAL A 41 -12.15 -2.41 -6.61
N VAL A 42 -12.06 -1.28 -7.31
CA VAL A 42 -13.20 -0.40 -7.60
C VAL A 42 -13.19 -0.16 -9.11
N ASN A 43 -14.23 -0.63 -9.78
CA ASN A 43 -14.31 -0.61 -11.25
C ASN A 43 -13.09 -1.34 -11.84
N SER A 44 -12.29 -0.66 -12.65
CA SER A 44 -11.10 -1.24 -13.27
C SER A 44 -9.81 -0.87 -12.53
N LEU A 45 -9.90 -0.34 -11.31
CA LEU A 45 -8.74 0.11 -10.54
C LEU A 45 -8.50 -0.80 -9.34
N MET A 46 -7.24 -1.15 -9.15
CA MET A 46 -6.78 -1.81 -7.92
C MET A 46 -6.09 -0.76 -7.06
N ILE A 47 -6.55 -0.60 -5.84
CA ILE A 47 -6.00 0.36 -4.88
C ILE A 47 -5.27 -0.42 -3.81
N LEU A 48 -3.97 -0.15 -3.67
CA LEU A 48 -3.12 -0.78 -2.66
C LEU A 48 -2.87 0.23 -1.55
N ARG A 49 -3.07 -0.18 -0.30
CA ARG A 49 -2.95 0.71 0.84
C ARG A 49 -2.18 0.02 1.96
N LEU A 50 -1.05 0.60 2.32
CA LEU A 50 -0.18 0.08 3.38
C LEU A 50 -0.22 1.04 4.56
N LYS A 51 -0.74 0.58 5.71
CA LYS A 51 -0.75 1.41 6.91
C LYS A 51 0.64 1.49 7.50
N LEU A 52 1.11 2.72 7.76
CA LEU A 52 2.42 2.97 8.34
C LEU A 52 2.33 3.16 9.86
N ALA A 53 1.41 4.02 10.30
CA ALA A 53 1.28 4.39 11.72
C ALA A 53 0.00 5.20 11.92
N GLU A 54 -0.36 5.40 13.17
CA GLU A 54 -1.39 6.39 13.50
C GLU A 54 -0.74 7.77 13.47
N ILE A 55 -1.51 8.77 13.07
CA ILE A 55 -1.00 10.14 13.04
C ILE A 55 -0.90 10.65 14.47
N PRO A 56 0.26 11.22 14.86
CA PRO A 56 0.41 11.81 16.19
C PRO A 56 -0.60 12.94 16.40
N ALA A 57 -1.21 12.98 17.57
CA ALA A 57 -2.19 14.03 17.91
C ALA A 57 -1.56 15.42 17.90
N ASP A 58 -0.26 15.49 18.12
CA ASP A 58 0.52 16.73 18.19
C ASP A 58 1.46 16.92 17.01
N GLY A 59 1.16 16.26 15.87
CA GLY A 59 1.95 16.40 14.65
C GLY A 59 2.01 17.86 14.22
N ASP A 60 3.23 18.38 14.00
CA ASP A 60 3.42 19.77 13.64
C ASP A 60 3.57 19.96 12.13
N VAL A 61 3.68 21.22 11.72
CA VAL A 61 3.80 21.57 10.30
C VAL A 61 5.06 20.97 9.67
N ASP A 62 6.17 20.96 10.40
CA ASP A 62 7.44 20.40 9.90
C ASP A 62 7.32 18.91 9.62
N PHE A 63 6.62 18.18 10.46
CA PHE A 63 6.36 16.76 10.26
C PHE A 63 5.62 16.52 8.93
N TYR A 64 4.54 17.28 8.70
CA TYR A 64 3.78 17.13 7.48
C TYR A 64 4.54 17.58 6.23
N LYS A 65 5.36 18.62 6.36
CA LYS A 65 6.22 19.07 5.25
C LYS A 65 7.24 18.02 4.87
N GLN A 66 7.84 17.34 5.85
CA GLN A 66 8.77 16.23 5.59
C GLN A 66 8.08 15.10 4.82
N LEU A 67 6.86 14.74 5.22
CA LEU A 67 6.10 13.69 4.56
C LEU A 67 5.77 14.05 3.11
N LEU A 68 5.35 15.30 2.88
CA LEU A 68 5.04 15.76 1.52
C LEU A 68 6.29 15.77 0.63
N LYS A 69 7.44 16.16 1.17
CA LYS A 69 8.70 16.13 0.43
C LYS A 69 9.11 14.71 0.06
N LEU A 70 8.84 13.74 0.92
CA LEU A 70 9.12 12.34 0.67
C LEU A 70 8.43 11.83 -0.60
N ASN A 71 7.26 12.37 -0.93
CA ASN A 71 6.55 11.96 -2.12
C ASN A 71 7.34 12.20 -3.41
N MET A 72 8.30 13.13 -3.38
CA MET A 72 9.18 13.36 -4.52
C MET A 72 10.22 12.26 -4.70
N ASP A 73 10.51 11.52 -3.65
CA ASP A 73 11.52 10.47 -3.66
C ASP A 73 10.92 9.06 -3.86
N LEU A 74 9.59 8.93 -3.74
CA LEU A 74 8.93 7.66 -3.93
C LEU A 74 8.75 7.38 -5.42
N LEU A 75 9.18 6.20 -5.86
CA LEU A 75 9.04 5.78 -7.25
C LEU A 75 7.61 5.41 -7.59
N HIS A 76 6.89 4.83 -6.64
CA HIS A 76 5.50 4.42 -6.79
C HIS A 76 4.74 4.81 -5.53
N GLY A 77 3.48 5.20 -5.73
CA GLY A 77 2.60 5.52 -4.64
C GLY A 77 2.91 6.86 -3.99
N ALA A 78 2.18 7.17 -2.96
CA ALA A 78 2.30 8.43 -2.23
C ALA A 78 1.96 8.21 -0.77
N VAL A 79 2.55 9.07 0.08
CA VAL A 79 2.17 9.17 1.48
C VAL A 79 0.85 9.93 1.58
N ALA A 80 -0.10 9.41 2.32
CA ALA A 80 -1.41 10.02 2.49
C ALA A 80 -1.93 9.83 3.92
N ILE A 81 -2.98 10.56 4.24
CA ILE A 81 -3.69 10.43 5.51
C ILE A 81 -5.06 9.82 5.21
N ASP A 82 -5.38 8.74 5.90
CA ASP A 82 -6.65 8.05 5.74
C ASP A 82 -7.24 7.75 7.12
N ALA A 83 -8.35 8.40 7.46
CA ALA A 83 -9.08 8.18 8.72
C ALA A 83 -8.17 8.23 9.96
N GLY A 84 -7.24 9.16 10.00
CA GLY A 84 -6.32 9.32 11.13
C GLY A 84 -5.08 8.47 11.07
N ASP A 85 -4.91 7.68 10.02
CA ASP A 85 -3.73 6.85 9.79
C ASP A 85 -2.83 7.43 8.71
N LEU A 86 -1.54 7.27 8.90
CA LEU A 86 -0.55 7.54 7.88
C LEU A 86 -0.41 6.30 7.02
N VAL A 87 -0.62 6.44 5.72
CA VAL A 87 -0.60 5.31 4.79
C VAL A 87 0.26 5.61 3.57
N LEU A 88 0.74 4.55 2.93
CA LEU A 88 1.21 4.61 1.55
C LEU A 88 0.11 4.05 0.66
N ILE A 89 -0.17 4.73 -0.43
CA ILE A 89 -1.24 4.35 -1.36
C ILE A 89 -0.72 4.33 -2.78
N ASP A 90 -1.11 3.31 -3.54
CA ASP A 90 -0.83 3.23 -4.97
C ASP A 90 -2.08 2.72 -5.69
N THR A 91 -2.23 3.09 -6.94
CA THR A 91 -3.38 2.71 -7.76
C THR A 91 -2.88 2.17 -9.08
N ILE A 92 -3.41 1.00 -9.47
CA ILE A 92 -3.02 0.31 -10.69
C ILE A 92 -4.27 0.08 -11.54
N GLU A 93 -4.16 0.29 -12.85
CA GLU A 93 -5.20 -0.10 -13.78
C GLU A 93 -5.14 -1.60 -14.04
N LEU A 94 -6.31 -2.25 -13.98
CA LEU A 94 -6.38 -3.71 -14.11
C LEU A 94 -6.45 -4.17 -15.55
N GLU A 95 -6.88 -3.33 -16.48
CA GLU A 95 -6.98 -3.72 -17.87
C GLU A 95 -5.59 -4.03 -18.44
N GLY A 96 -5.42 -5.28 -18.88
CA GLY A 96 -4.14 -5.71 -19.46
C GLY A 96 -3.02 -5.94 -18.45
N ILE A 97 -3.34 -6.00 -17.15
CA ILE A 97 -2.32 -6.11 -16.11
C ILE A 97 -1.71 -7.52 -16.06
N HIS A 98 -0.43 -7.57 -15.72
CA HIS A 98 0.28 -8.81 -15.42
C HIS A 98 0.60 -8.90 -13.92
N ALA A 99 0.72 -10.13 -13.40
CA ALA A 99 1.03 -10.36 -11.99
C ALA A 99 2.30 -9.62 -11.55
N ASP A 100 3.30 -9.52 -12.42
CA ASP A 100 4.56 -8.84 -12.11
C ASP A 100 4.36 -7.35 -11.78
N GLU A 101 3.37 -6.71 -12.39
CA GLU A 101 3.09 -5.30 -12.13
C GLU A 101 2.50 -5.11 -10.73
N ILE A 102 1.65 -6.04 -10.29
CA ILE A 102 1.10 -6.04 -8.94
C ILE A 102 2.24 -6.23 -7.94
N HIS A 103 3.10 -7.21 -8.20
CA HIS A 103 4.24 -7.50 -7.32
C HIS A 103 5.19 -6.29 -7.23
N ALA A 104 5.46 -5.63 -8.35
CA ALA A 104 6.32 -4.44 -8.37
C ALA A 104 5.73 -3.32 -7.49
N SER A 105 4.42 -3.11 -7.55
CA SER A 105 3.77 -2.11 -6.71
C SER A 105 3.84 -2.48 -5.22
N VAL A 106 3.60 -3.74 -4.88
CA VAL A 106 3.69 -4.22 -3.50
C VAL A 106 5.10 -4.01 -2.95
N MET A 107 6.12 -4.40 -3.72
CA MET A 107 7.51 -4.23 -3.30
C MET A 107 7.88 -2.76 -3.15
N ALA A 108 7.42 -1.91 -4.06
CA ALA A 108 7.68 -0.48 -3.99
C ALA A 108 7.05 0.16 -2.76
N LEU A 109 5.85 -0.27 -2.36
CA LEU A 109 5.21 0.21 -1.14
C LEU A 109 5.98 -0.23 0.11
N GLU A 110 6.47 -1.47 0.13
CA GLU A 110 7.28 -1.95 1.24
C GLU A 110 8.59 -1.18 1.38
N GLU A 111 9.27 -0.92 0.26
CA GLU A 111 10.48 -0.11 0.24
C GLU A 111 10.19 1.33 0.66
N GLY A 112 9.09 1.89 0.17
CA GLY A 112 8.64 3.22 0.56
C GLY A 112 8.37 3.33 2.05
N ALA A 113 7.80 2.28 2.66
CA ALA A 113 7.55 2.25 4.10
C ALA A 113 8.86 2.37 4.89
N GLN A 114 9.92 1.68 4.45
CA GLN A 114 11.22 1.78 5.11
C GLN A 114 11.77 3.20 5.03
N LEU A 115 11.62 3.84 3.88
CA LEU A 115 12.07 5.23 3.69
C LEU A 115 11.30 6.19 4.61
N VAL A 116 9.99 6.03 4.73
CA VAL A 116 9.16 6.84 5.61
C VAL A 116 9.58 6.67 7.07
N TYR A 117 9.74 5.44 7.53
CA TYR A 117 10.15 5.15 8.90
C TYR A 117 11.49 5.79 9.22
N LYS A 118 12.44 5.68 8.32
CA LYS A 118 13.77 6.27 8.48
C LYS A 118 13.68 7.79 8.60
N THR A 119 12.93 8.43 7.74
CA THR A 119 12.78 9.89 7.72
C THR A 119 12.10 10.42 8.98
N VAL A 120 11.02 9.77 9.39
CA VAL A 120 10.26 10.16 10.59
C VAL A 120 11.11 9.97 11.84
N LYS A 121 11.89 8.88 11.90
CA LYS A 121 12.73 8.59 13.05
C LYS A 121 13.92 9.56 13.18
N GLU A 122 14.46 10.00 12.05
CA GLU A 122 15.59 10.93 12.02
C GLU A 122 15.17 12.40 12.18
N GLY A 123 13.91 12.68 11.87
CA GLY A 123 13.35 14.02 11.98
C GLY A 123 12.79 14.30 13.33
#